data_d6e55ba92ee76113a0041db36f6ebdfa
#
_entry.id   d6e55ba92ee76113a0041db36f6ebdfa
#
_cell.length_a   1.000
_cell.length_b   1.000
_cell.length_c   1.000
_cell.angle_alpha   90.00
_cell.angle_beta   90.00
_cell.angle_gamma   90.00
#
_symmetry.space_group_name_H-M   'P 1'
#
loop_
_entity.id
_entity.type
_entity.pdbx_description
1 polymer ?
#
loop_
_entity_poly.entity_id
_entity_poly.type
_entity_poly.pdbx_seq_one_letter_code
_entity_poly.pdbx_strand_id
1 'polypeptide(L)'
;LAKIYRMRADEKDLAKAALEYEQLIKSRCYEERFDLVLLGLGQDAHTASLFPHTKALDITNQLVCENFIPSLNTWRMTLTFSCINQANKILVLAYGKDKGLPLRNIIVGKRDPYLYPAQKLGNGVGSVLYIIDQAAADEAALLAK
;
A
#
# COMPACT_ATOMS: atom_id res chain seq x y z
N LEU A 1 0.54 23.35 15.38
CA LEU A 1 1.28 22.09 15.57
C LEU A 1 0.57 20.98 14.80
N ALA A 2 1.34 20.17 14.06
CA ALA A 2 0.81 19.00 13.36
C ALA A 2 0.19 18.02 14.36
N LYS A 3 -0.95 17.41 13.98
CA LYS A 3 -1.59 16.36 14.76
C LYS A 3 -1.17 15.02 14.20
N ILE A 4 -0.79 14.09 15.09
CA ILE A 4 -0.35 12.74 14.74
C ILE A 4 -1.41 11.75 15.23
N TYR A 5 -1.87 10.90 14.33
CA TYR A 5 -2.83 9.84 14.61
C TYR A 5 -2.20 8.49 14.23
N ARG A 6 -1.77 7.74 15.24
CA ARG A 6 -1.10 6.46 15.07
C ARG A 6 -2.13 5.32 14.89
N MET A 7 -1.90 4.43 13.95
CA MET A 7 -2.57 3.12 13.94
C MET A 7 -2.13 2.30 15.16
N ARG A 8 -3.10 1.83 15.96
CA ARG A 8 -2.83 1.05 17.17
C ARG A 8 -2.74 -0.44 16.85
N ALA A 9 -1.73 -0.82 16.05
CA ALA A 9 -1.50 -2.20 15.62
C ALA A 9 -0.93 -3.10 16.73
N ASP A 10 -0.71 -2.57 17.91
CA ASP A 10 -0.30 -3.24 19.15
C ASP A 10 -1.50 -3.65 20.04
N GLU A 11 -2.72 -3.33 19.65
CA GLU A 11 -3.93 -3.74 20.35
C GLU A 11 -4.21 -5.25 20.17
N LYS A 12 -4.82 -5.87 21.18
CA LYS A 12 -5.20 -7.28 21.12
C LYS A 12 -6.31 -7.57 20.11
N ASP A 13 -7.26 -6.64 19.99
CA ASP A 13 -8.38 -6.71 19.03
C ASP A 13 -8.07 -5.77 17.85
N LEU A 14 -7.39 -6.33 16.85
CA LEU A 14 -7.02 -5.57 15.65
C LEU A 14 -8.22 -5.21 14.79
N ALA A 15 -9.26 -6.03 14.75
CA ALA A 15 -10.48 -5.71 14.01
C ALA A 15 -11.15 -4.46 14.57
N LYS A 16 -11.28 -4.38 15.89
CA LYS A 16 -11.80 -3.18 16.58
C LYS A 16 -10.88 -1.97 16.36
N ALA A 17 -9.56 -2.14 16.50
CA ALA A 17 -8.61 -1.06 16.28
C ALA A 17 -8.65 -0.53 14.83
N ALA A 18 -8.83 -1.41 13.85
CA ALA A 18 -9.01 -1.04 12.45
C ALA A 18 -10.28 -0.21 12.23
N LEU A 19 -11.40 -0.64 12.80
CA LEU A 19 -12.67 0.09 12.72
C LEU A 19 -12.58 1.48 13.37
N GLU A 20 -11.97 1.59 14.55
CA GLU A 20 -11.77 2.87 15.22
C GLU A 20 -10.89 3.81 14.39
N TYR A 21 -9.84 3.30 13.74
CA TYR A 21 -8.99 4.10 12.87
C TYR A 21 -9.71 4.51 11.58
N GLU A 22 -10.55 3.66 11.02
CA GLU A 22 -11.43 4.01 9.90
C GLU A 22 -12.37 5.16 10.25
N GLN A 23 -13.01 5.10 11.43
CA GLN A 23 -13.88 6.20 11.93
C GLN A 23 -13.07 7.50 12.11
N LEU A 24 -11.82 7.40 12.55
CA LEU A 24 -10.95 8.55 12.66
C LEU A 24 -10.65 9.18 11.28
N ILE A 25 -10.35 8.36 10.25
CA ILE A 25 -10.18 8.85 8.87
C ILE A 25 -11.45 9.58 8.41
N LYS A 26 -12.62 8.97 8.55
CA LYS A 26 -13.91 9.53 8.17
C LYS A 26 -14.21 10.87 8.87
N SER A 27 -13.78 11.02 10.10
CA SER A 27 -14.02 12.23 10.90
C SER A 27 -13.00 13.35 10.68
N ARG A 28 -11.82 13.05 10.12
CA ARG A 28 -10.70 13.99 10.04
C ARG A 28 -10.25 14.33 8.62
N CYS A 29 -10.49 13.44 7.68
CA CYS A 29 -10.14 13.66 6.29
C CYS A 29 -11.33 14.19 5.49
N TYR A 30 -11.10 15.22 4.68
CA TYR A 30 -12.12 15.74 3.80
C TYR A 30 -12.52 14.67 2.77
N GLU A 31 -13.83 14.47 2.57
CA GLU A 31 -14.37 13.41 1.71
C GLU A 31 -13.80 12.01 2.02
N GLU A 32 -13.45 11.76 3.29
CA GLU A 32 -12.91 10.49 3.79
C GLU A 32 -11.61 10.02 3.08
N ARG A 33 -10.86 10.93 2.46
CA ARG A 33 -9.65 10.63 1.71
C ARG A 33 -8.44 11.43 2.16
N PHE A 34 -7.26 10.85 1.95
CA PHE A 34 -5.99 11.51 2.22
C PHE A 34 -5.59 12.44 1.06
N ASP A 35 -4.95 13.57 1.37
CA ASP A 35 -4.31 14.41 0.36
C ASP A 35 -3.09 13.70 -0.23
N LEU A 36 -2.35 12.96 0.60
CA LEU A 36 -1.15 12.25 0.22
C LEU A 36 -1.01 10.95 1.01
N VAL A 37 -0.72 9.86 0.30
CA VAL A 37 -0.30 8.59 0.88
C VAL A 37 1.14 8.29 0.46
N LEU A 38 2.01 8.06 1.44
CA LEU A 38 3.40 7.63 1.22
C LEU A 38 3.49 6.12 1.44
N LEU A 39 4.02 5.40 0.46
CA LEU A 39 4.13 3.95 0.48
C LEU A 39 5.57 3.51 0.23
N GLY A 40 5.97 2.43 0.88
CA GLY A 40 7.12 1.64 0.47
C GLY A 40 6.71 0.52 -0.49
N LEU A 41 7.71 -0.17 -1.04
CA LEU A 41 7.53 -1.34 -1.90
C LEU A 41 8.33 -2.53 -1.35
N GLY A 42 7.66 -3.66 -1.11
CA GLY A 42 8.30 -4.92 -0.74
C GLY A 42 8.96 -5.62 -1.93
N GLN A 43 9.86 -6.56 -1.66
CA GLN A 43 10.52 -7.37 -2.70
C GLN A 43 9.53 -8.31 -3.42
N ASP A 44 8.43 -8.66 -2.76
CA ASP A 44 7.28 -9.40 -3.29
C ASP A 44 6.19 -8.50 -3.89
N ALA A 45 6.51 -7.23 -4.13
CA ALA A 45 5.61 -6.20 -4.62
C ALA A 45 4.41 -5.89 -3.70
N HIS A 46 4.49 -6.23 -2.39
CA HIS A 46 3.51 -5.72 -1.44
C HIS A 46 3.72 -4.23 -1.18
N THR A 47 2.67 -3.54 -0.80
CA THR A 47 2.71 -2.17 -0.27
C THR A 47 1.81 -2.06 0.96
N ALA A 48 2.09 -1.11 1.87
CA ALA A 48 1.47 -1.10 3.21
C ALA A 48 1.64 -2.47 3.88
N SER A 49 0.55 -3.11 4.35
CA SER A 49 0.55 -4.53 4.72
C SER A 49 -0.40 -5.36 3.85
N LEU A 50 -0.47 -5.03 2.55
CA LEU A 50 -1.24 -5.71 1.50
C LEU A 50 -0.33 -6.70 0.77
N PHE A 51 -0.13 -7.87 1.38
CA PHE A 51 0.78 -8.91 0.91
C PHE A 51 0.14 -9.83 -0.15
N PRO A 52 0.96 -10.47 -1.01
CA PRO A 52 0.46 -11.44 -1.97
C PRO A 52 -0.43 -12.51 -1.32
N HIS A 53 -1.51 -12.87 -2.02
CA HIS A 53 -2.43 -13.95 -1.63
C HIS A 53 -3.09 -13.78 -0.25
N THR A 54 -3.14 -12.57 0.31
CA THR A 54 -3.82 -12.29 1.58
C THR A 54 -5.22 -11.76 1.40
N LYS A 55 -6.09 -11.97 2.41
CA LYS A 55 -7.51 -11.59 2.35
C LYS A 55 -7.73 -10.09 2.19
N ALA A 56 -6.83 -9.26 2.71
CA ALA A 56 -6.96 -7.81 2.61
C ALA A 56 -6.95 -7.27 1.17
N LEU A 57 -6.46 -8.06 0.19
CA LEU A 57 -6.48 -7.69 -1.22
C LEU A 57 -7.89 -7.58 -1.82
N ASP A 58 -8.87 -8.26 -1.21
CA ASP A 58 -10.25 -8.32 -1.70
C ASP A 58 -11.22 -7.44 -0.90
N ILE A 59 -10.73 -6.78 0.14
CA ILE A 59 -11.57 -5.90 0.96
C ILE A 59 -11.83 -4.60 0.22
N THR A 60 -13.11 -4.35 -0.11
CA THR A 60 -13.55 -3.17 -0.86
C THR A 60 -14.49 -2.25 -0.08
N ASN A 61 -15.04 -2.73 1.03
CA ASN A 61 -16.07 -2.04 1.83
C ASN A 61 -15.53 -1.45 3.15
N GLN A 62 -14.22 -1.46 3.36
CA GLN A 62 -13.54 -0.89 4.51
C GLN A 62 -12.35 -0.03 4.07
N LEU A 63 -12.00 0.98 4.85
CA LEU A 63 -10.80 1.80 4.63
C LEU A 63 -9.57 1.21 5.33
N VAL A 64 -9.79 0.52 6.44
CA VAL A 64 -8.75 -0.10 7.29
C VAL A 64 -9.18 -1.50 7.67
N CYS A 65 -8.25 -2.44 7.66
CA CYS A 65 -8.52 -3.81 8.09
C CYS A 65 -7.32 -4.45 8.80
N GLU A 66 -7.57 -5.50 9.54
CA GLU A 66 -6.54 -6.45 9.94
C GLU A 66 -6.21 -7.39 8.77
N ASN A 67 -4.98 -7.86 8.72
CA ASN A 67 -4.53 -8.81 7.71
C ASN A 67 -3.54 -9.80 8.33
N PHE A 68 -3.83 -11.09 8.24
CA PHE A 68 -2.90 -12.14 8.62
C PHE A 68 -1.91 -12.37 7.47
N ILE A 69 -0.63 -12.34 7.78
CA ILE A 69 0.45 -12.55 6.81
C ILE A 69 1.07 -13.93 7.07
N PRO A 70 0.71 -14.96 6.28
CA PRO A 70 1.20 -16.32 6.52
C PRO A 70 2.72 -16.46 6.49
N SER A 71 3.38 -15.79 5.56
CA SER A 71 4.85 -15.83 5.41
C SER A 71 5.61 -15.26 6.60
N LEU A 72 4.97 -14.39 7.40
CA LEU A 72 5.54 -13.79 8.61
C LEU A 72 4.91 -14.34 9.89
N ASN A 73 3.91 -15.21 9.76
CA ASN A 73 3.10 -15.73 10.86
C ASN A 73 2.64 -14.63 11.84
N THR A 74 2.12 -13.53 11.29
CA THR A 74 1.74 -12.36 12.10
C THR A 74 0.51 -11.66 11.56
N TRP A 75 -0.22 -11.02 12.47
CA TRP A 75 -1.28 -10.10 12.13
C TRP A 75 -0.74 -8.69 11.95
N ARG A 76 -1.28 -7.97 10.98
CA ARG A 76 -0.99 -6.57 10.69
C ARG A 76 -2.29 -5.79 10.61
N MET A 77 -2.22 -4.48 10.81
CA MET A 77 -3.27 -3.54 10.46
C MET A 77 -2.84 -2.73 9.24
N THR A 78 -3.74 -2.54 8.28
CA THR A 78 -3.40 -1.90 7.01
C THR A 78 -4.52 -1.01 6.48
N LEU A 79 -4.16 0.04 5.75
CA LEU A 79 -5.09 0.68 4.80
C LEU A 79 -5.39 -0.32 3.69
N THR A 80 -6.64 -0.34 3.23
CA THR A 80 -7.07 -1.14 2.07
C THR A 80 -6.73 -0.43 0.76
N PHE A 81 -6.80 -1.13 -0.38
CA PHE A 81 -6.69 -0.47 -1.68
C PHE A 81 -7.83 0.51 -1.94
N SER A 82 -9.03 0.26 -1.38
CA SER A 82 -10.14 1.21 -1.44
C SER A 82 -9.78 2.55 -0.80
N CYS A 83 -9.13 2.52 0.36
CA CYS A 83 -8.67 3.74 1.02
C CYS A 83 -7.50 4.40 0.28
N ILE A 84 -6.46 3.63 -0.06
CA ILE A 84 -5.24 4.15 -0.69
C ILE A 84 -5.57 4.81 -2.04
N ASN A 85 -6.37 4.16 -2.88
CA ASN A 85 -6.68 4.63 -4.22
C ASN A 85 -7.64 5.84 -4.27
N GLN A 86 -8.29 6.17 -3.16
CA GLN A 86 -9.07 7.41 -3.04
C GLN A 86 -8.19 8.64 -2.74
N ALA A 87 -6.96 8.46 -2.32
CA ALA A 87 -6.06 9.57 -2.03
C ALA A 87 -5.82 10.46 -3.26
N ASN A 88 -5.68 11.77 -3.04
CA ASN A 88 -5.39 12.72 -4.12
C ASN A 88 -4.05 12.44 -4.78
N LYS A 89 -3.04 12.01 -4.00
CA LYS A 89 -1.71 11.62 -4.47
C LYS A 89 -1.21 10.39 -3.73
N ILE A 90 -0.56 9.49 -4.46
CA ILE A 90 0.12 8.32 -3.92
C ILE A 90 1.58 8.40 -4.36
N LEU A 91 2.50 8.43 -3.40
CA LEU A 91 3.94 8.35 -3.67
C LEU A 91 4.46 6.99 -3.22
N VAL A 92 5.05 6.25 -4.13
CA VAL A 92 5.71 4.96 -3.84
C VAL A 92 7.21 5.17 -3.85
N LEU A 93 7.86 4.93 -2.71
CA LEU A 93 9.30 5.07 -2.54
C LEU A 93 9.96 3.70 -2.68
N ALA A 94 10.83 3.52 -3.67
CA ALA A 94 11.49 2.25 -3.94
C ALA A 94 12.97 2.47 -4.31
N TYR A 95 13.85 2.24 -3.35
CA TYR A 95 15.28 2.46 -3.48
C TYR A 95 16.07 1.15 -3.35
N GLY A 96 17.13 1.03 -4.12
CA GLY A 96 18.04 -0.11 -4.11
C GLY A 96 17.72 -1.16 -5.17
N LYS A 97 18.73 -1.97 -5.53
CA LYS A 97 18.65 -3.02 -6.56
C LYS A 97 17.55 -4.04 -6.28
N ASP A 98 17.31 -4.37 -5.01
CA ASP A 98 16.29 -5.33 -4.57
C ASP A 98 14.84 -4.89 -4.92
N LYS A 99 14.65 -3.63 -5.31
CA LYS A 99 13.36 -3.10 -5.78
C LYS A 99 13.19 -3.19 -7.30
N GLY A 100 14.22 -3.53 -8.05
CA GLY A 100 14.18 -3.59 -9.50
C GLY A 100 13.17 -4.63 -10.02
N LEU A 101 13.26 -5.87 -9.56
CA LEU A 101 12.34 -6.92 -10.00
C LEU A 101 10.87 -6.62 -9.65
N PRO A 102 10.51 -6.25 -8.39
CA PRO A 102 9.13 -5.85 -8.09
C PRO A 102 8.66 -4.65 -8.92
N LEU A 103 9.49 -3.63 -9.15
CA LEU A 103 9.14 -2.50 -10.01
C LEU A 103 8.85 -2.95 -11.44
N ARG A 104 9.70 -3.80 -12.02
CA ARG A 104 9.48 -4.35 -13.36
C ARG A 104 8.15 -5.10 -13.44
N ASN A 105 7.86 -5.96 -12.46
CA ASN A 105 6.61 -6.73 -12.44
C ASN A 105 5.37 -5.84 -12.34
N ILE A 106 5.47 -4.72 -11.60
CA ILE A 106 4.36 -3.78 -11.43
C ILE A 106 4.14 -2.95 -12.71
N ILE A 107 5.21 -2.46 -13.35
CA ILE A 107 5.12 -1.45 -14.42
C ILE A 107 4.94 -2.10 -15.79
N VAL A 108 5.71 -3.15 -16.10
CA VAL A 108 5.74 -3.79 -17.42
C VAL A 108 5.43 -5.28 -17.40
N GLY A 109 5.29 -5.88 -16.23
CA GLY A 109 5.00 -7.30 -16.09
C GLY A 109 3.55 -7.65 -16.43
N LYS A 110 3.29 -8.96 -16.59
CA LYS A 110 1.92 -9.47 -16.73
C LYS A 110 1.09 -9.05 -15.51
N ARG A 111 -0.15 -8.62 -15.76
CA ARG A 111 -1.06 -8.24 -14.68
C ARG A 111 -1.47 -9.47 -13.87
N ASP A 112 -1.07 -9.48 -12.62
CA ASP A 112 -1.46 -10.43 -11.59
C ASP A 112 -1.43 -9.73 -10.21
N PRO A 113 -2.50 -9.02 -9.85
CA PRO A 113 -2.53 -8.23 -8.62
C PRO A 113 -2.63 -9.06 -7.33
N TYR A 114 -2.86 -10.38 -7.44
CA TYR A 114 -2.76 -11.29 -6.31
C TYR A 114 -1.31 -11.67 -6.00
N LEU A 115 -0.49 -11.79 -7.05
CA LEU A 115 0.94 -12.06 -6.93
C LEU A 115 1.75 -10.76 -6.73
N TYR A 116 1.31 -9.67 -7.35
CA TYR A 116 1.96 -8.35 -7.31
C TYR A 116 0.97 -7.28 -6.84
N PRO A 117 0.69 -7.19 -5.52
CA PRO A 117 -0.38 -6.35 -5.00
C PRO A 117 -0.31 -4.88 -5.40
N ALA A 118 0.90 -4.31 -5.49
CA ALA A 118 1.07 -2.91 -5.88
C ALA A 118 0.59 -2.60 -7.32
N GLN A 119 0.29 -3.61 -8.16
CA GLN A 119 -0.41 -3.42 -9.43
C GLN A 119 -1.86 -2.91 -9.27
N LYS A 120 -2.43 -2.97 -8.05
CA LYS A 120 -3.74 -2.38 -7.74
C LYS A 120 -3.68 -0.87 -7.48
N LEU A 121 -2.51 -0.27 -7.34
CA LEU A 121 -2.37 1.17 -7.17
C LEU A 121 -2.78 1.92 -8.45
N GLY A 122 -3.38 3.10 -8.28
CA GLY A 122 -3.79 3.96 -9.39
C GLY A 122 -5.12 3.60 -10.06
N ASN A 123 -5.88 2.66 -9.50
CA ASN A 123 -7.23 2.32 -9.99
C ASN A 123 -8.33 3.23 -9.39
N GLY A 124 -7.97 4.40 -8.88
CA GLY A 124 -8.87 5.34 -8.22
C GLY A 124 -8.77 6.75 -8.81
N VAL A 125 -9.09 7.74 -7.99
CA VAL A 125 -9.20 9.15 -8.39
C VAL A 125 -7.83 9.83 -8.52
N GLY A 126 -6.86 9.43 -7.70
CA GLY A 126 -5.57 10.10 -7.57
C GLY A 126 -4.50 9.62 -8.55
N SER A 127 -3.40 10.38 -8.61
CA SER A 127 -2.20 10.04 -9.36
C SER A 127 -1.23 9.21 -8.52
N VAL A 128 -0.55 8.25 -9.16
CA VAL A 128 0.53 7.47 -8.55
C VAL A 128 1.87 7.94 -9.12
N LEU A 129 2.80 8.27 -8.25
CA LEU A 129 4.17 8.62 -8.60
C LEU A 129 5.14 7.66 -7.91
N TYR A 130 5.99 7.01 -8.70
CA TYR A 130 7.08 6.18 -8.19
C TYR A 130 8.35 7.03 -8.11
N ILE A 131 8.93 7.12 -6.91
CA ILE A 131 10.23 7.76 -6.68
C ILE A 131 11.23 6.64 -6.46
N ILE A 132 12.14 6.48 -7.42
CA ILE A 132 13.10 5.39 -7.48
C ILE A 132 14.51 5.96 -7.62
N ASP A 133 15.52 5.21 -7.15
CA ASP A 133 16.92 5.55 -7.41
C ASP A 133 17.43 4.88 -8.71
N GLN A 134 18.62 5.28 -9.15
CA GLN A 134 19.24 4.73 -10.35
C GLN A 134 19.42 3.21 -10.25
N ALA A 135 19.79 2.71 -9.07
CA ALA A 135 20.03 1.29 -8.87
C ALA A 135 18.76 0.44 -9.05
N ALA A 136 17.62 0.94 -8.57
CA ALA A 136 16.32 0.30 -8.77
C ALA A 136 15.87 0.39 -10.23
N ALA A 137 16.08 1.54 -10.89
CA ALA A 137 15.72 1.76 -12.29
C ALA A 137 16.51 0.87 -13.25
N ASP A 138 17.82 0.76 -13.06
CA ASP A 138 18.70 -0.08 -13.88
C ASP A 138 18.34 -1.56 -13.77
N GLU A 139 18.13 -2.03 -12.54
CA GLU A 139 17.76 -3.43 -12.28
C GLU A 139 16.36 -3.76 -12.82
N ALA A 140 15.44 -2.81 -12.76
CA ALA A 140 14.11 -2.94 -13.36
C ALA A 140 14.13 -2.92 -14.89
N ALA A 141 15.24 -2.49 -15.52
CA ALA A 141 15.37 -2.24 -16.95
C ALA A 141 14.26 -1.29 -17.50
N LEU A 142 13.95 -0.25 -16.73
CA LEU A 142 12.93 0.73 -17.09
C LEU A 142 13.48 1.89 -17.92
N LEU A 143 14.81 2.07 -17.91
CA LEU A 143 15.47 3.06 -18.74
C LEU A 143 15.81 2.44 -20.10
N ALA A 144 15.44 3.10 -21.18
CA ALA A 144 15.91 2.74 -22.51
C ALA A 144 17.46 2.86 -22.54
N LYS A 145 18.14 1.83 -23.04
CA LYS A 145 19.58 1.87 -23.32
C LYS A 145 19.81 2.76 -24.55
#